data_63afdaa68045a281c8a04a9bb50ee38a
#
_entry.id   63afdaa68045a281c8a04a9bb50ee38a
#
_cell.length_a   1.000
_cell.length_b   1.000
_cell.length_c   1.000
_cell.angle_alpha   90.00
_cell.angle_beta   90.00
_cell.angle_gamma   90.00
#
_symmetry.space_group_name_H-M   'P 1'
#
loop_
_entity.id
_entity.type
_entity.pdbx_description
1 polymer ?
#
loop_
_entity_poly.entity_id
_entity_poly.type
_entity_poly.pdbx_seq_one_letter_code
_entity_poly.pdbx_strand_id
1 'polypeptide(L)'
;MIGLISIPKLVALLAGAVPALTTYLAAPNETGVAMGHVHLCVSDMEAGKKFWRTLGGELKDFGPFAMFKFPGGLVLLKQADPTGPAAGSMVNHVAFQVPNLAAALERWHAAGIKSEPGPNPLQAYVIAPDGLLRVEISEIPSVTAPIAFHHVHFFVGENGPGGANGIAEMQSWYARTFGAKPGKRMHFDAADVPGANLTFSKSPTPTVGTNGRSIDHISFEVADLPAFCRKLEASGTKLDVPYTERPDLGINFAFFTDPWGTKIELTQGVRNL
;
A
#
# COMPACT_ATOMS: atom_id res chain seq x y z
N MET A 1 9.50 -12.88 -75.78
CA MET A 1 10.40 -12.48 -74.67
C MET A 1 9.49 -11.91 -73.56
N ILE A 2 9.22 -12.66 -72.54
CA ILE A 2 8.37 -12.28 -71.39
C ILE A 2 9.31 -11.96 -70.25
N GLY A 3 9.33 -10.66 -69.85
CA GLY A 3 10.19 -10.19 -68.75
C GLY A 3 9.62 -10.58 -67.40
N LEU A 4 10.43 -11.24 -66.58
CA LEU A 4 10.14 -11.55 -65.18
C LEU A 4 10.28 -10.29 -64.29
N ILE A 5 9.21 -9.88 -63.68
CA ILE A 5 9.19 -8.83 -62.66
C ILE A 5 9.57 -9.46 -61.31
N SER A 6 10.71 -9.03 -60.76
CA SER A 6 11.19 -9.42 -59.45
C SER A 6 10.43 -8.64 -58.36
N ILE A 7 9.75 -9.36 -57.42
CA ILE A 7 9.07 -8.79 -56.25
C ILE A 7 10.11 -8.71 -55.13
N PRO A 8 10.35 -7.56 -54.49
CA PRO A 8 11.24 -7.47 -53.34
C PRO A 8 10.57 -8.10 -52.12
N LYS A 9 11.29 -8.98 -51.41
CA LYS A 9 10.90 -9.56 -50.14
C LYS A 9 10.90 -8.46 -49.07
N LEU A 10 9.69 -8.12 -48.57
CA LEU A 10 9.53 -7.26 -47.42
C LEU A 10 9.95 -8.06 -46.15
N VAL A 11 11.10 -7.71 -45.60
CA VAL A 11 11.55 -8.23 -44.30
C VAL A 11 10.78 -7.44 -43.21
N ALA A 12 9.76 -8.05 -42.64
CA ALA A 12 9.08 -7.50 -41.47
C ALA A 12 10.02 -7.60 -40.24
N LEU A 13 10.56 -6.47 -39.80
CA LEU A 13 11.24 -6.35 -38.52
C LEU A 13 10.17 -6.51 -37.45
N LEU A 14 10.14 -7.66 -36.80
CA LEU A 14 9.41 -7.87 -35.53
C LEU A 14 10.13 -7.03 -34.45
N ALA A 15 9.65 -5.82 -34.23
CA ALA A 15 9.99 -5.07 -33.02
C ALA A 15 9.44 -5.83 -31.83
N GLY A 16 10.28 -6.62 -31.17
CA GLY A 16 9.95 -7.24 -29.89
C GLY A 16 9.61 -6.13 -28.90
N ALA A 17 8.37 -6.09 -28.44
CA ALA A 17 7.99 -5.24 -27.32
C ALA A 17 8.82 -5.67 -26.11
N VAL A 18 9.79 -4.84 -25.72
CA VAL A 18 10.46 -4.97 -24.43
C VAL A 18 9.35 -4.81 -23.40
N PRO A 19 9.09 -5.81 -22.52
CA PRO A 19 8.12 -5.62 -21.46
C PRO A 19 8.55 -4.40 -20.64
N ALA A 20 7.67 -3.41 -20.53
CA ALA A 20 7.90 -2.28 -19.64
C ALA A 20 8.17 -2.88 -18.26
N LEU A 21 9.34 -2.57 -17.68
CA LEU A 21 9.65 -2.91 -16.29
C LEU A 21 8.51 -2.32 -15.44
N THR A 22 7.65 -3.18 -14.94
CA THR A 22 6.56 -2.78 -14.05
C THR A 22 7.23 -2.39 -12.74
N THR A 23 7.51 -1.09 -12.56
CA THR A 23 8.00 -0.59 -11.28
C THR A 23 6.85 -0.73 -10.29
N TYR A 24 7.00 -1.62 -9.31
CA TYR A 24 6.00 -1.84 -8.27
C TYR A 24 5.80 -0.61 -7.39
N LEU A 25 6.84 0.20 -7.18
CA LEU A 25 6.76 1.45 -6.44
C LEU A 25 6.89 2.66 -7.36
N ALA A 26 6.04 3.65 -7.13
CA ALA A 26 6.09 4.93 -7.83
C ALA A 26 7.39 5.69 -7.56
N ALA A 27 7.86 6.53 -8.48
CA ALA A 27 9.00 7.41 -8.25
C ALA A 27 8.70 8.38 -7.09
N PRO A 28 9.68 8.72 -6.21
CA PRO A 28 9.47 9.67 -5.12
C PRO A 28 9.02 11.04 -5.61
N ASN A 29 8.27 11.75 -4.76
CA ASN A 29 7.94 13.17 -4.97
C ASN A 29 9.19 14.07 -4.75
N GLU A 30 8.97 15.38 -4.82
CA GLU A 30 10.03 16.39 -4.65
C GLU A 30 10.67 16.36 -3.24
N THR A 31 9.98 15.82 -2.23
CA THR A 31 10.52 15.62 -0.89
C THR A 31 11.27 14.28 -0.74
N GLY A 32 11.40 13.52 -1.83
CA GLY A 32 12.08 12.23 -1.87
C GLY A 32 11.24 11.07 -1.33
N VAL A 33 9.91 11.18 -1.28
CA VAL A 33 9.03 10.20 -0.63
C VAL A 33 8.05 9.57 -1.62
N ALA A 34 7.83 8.27 -1.49
CA ALA A 34 6.74 7.52 -2.15
C ALA A 34 6.14 6.52 -1.16
N MET A 35 4.99 5.95 -1.48
CA MET A 35 4.48 4.78 -0.76
C MET A 35 5.47 3.61 -0.87
N GLY A 36 5.73 2.95 0.23
CA GLY A 36 6.54 1.73 0.31
C GLY A 36 5.65 0.49 0.39
N HIS A 37 5.28 0.11 1.60
CA HIS A 37 4.49 -1.09 1.84
C HIS A 37 3.50 -0.92 3.00
N VAL A 38 2.60 -1.91 3.08
CA VAL A 38 1.78 -2.15 4.27
C VAL A 38 2.28 -3.42 4.94
N HIS A 39 2.52 -3.39 6.24
CA HIS A 39 3.03 -4.53 6.99
C HIS A 39 1.94 -5.13 7.87
N LEU A 40 1.70 -6.42 7.72
CA LEU A 40 0.64 -7.15 8.38
C LEU A 40 1.21 -8.18 9.35
N CYS A 41 0.63 -8.25 10.55
CA CYS A 41 0.78 -9.39 11.43
C CYS A 41 -0.24 -10.46 11.03
N VAL A 42 0.21 -11.71 10.86
CA VAL A 42 -0.62 -12.87 10.55
C VAL A 42 -0.26 -14.04 11.47
N SER A 43 -1.25 -14.67 12.08
CA SER A 43 -1.05 -15.84 12.94
C SER A 43 -0.76 -17.12 12.14
N ASP A 44 -1.24 -17.19 10.90
CA ASP A 44 -0.97 -18.28 9.95
C ASP A 44 -0.35 -17.73 8.67
N MET A 45 0.97 -17.89 8.55
CA MET A 45 1.74 -17.40 7.38
C MET A 45 1.30 -18.05 6.07
N GLU A 46 1.00 -19.34 6.07
CA GLU A 46 0.65 -20.05 4.83
C GLU A 46 -0.78 -19.68 4.36
N ALA A 47 -1.72 -19.52 5.29
CA ALA A 47 -3.04 -18.99 4.97
C ALA A 47 -2.94 -17.55 4.44
N GLY A 48 -2.10 -16.71 5.05
CA GLY A 48 -1.82 -15.36 4.59
C GLY A 48 -1.20 -15.34 3.19
N LYS A 49 -0.17 -16.16 2.95
CA LYS A 49 0.46 -16.29 1.62
C LYS A 49 -0.55 -16.75 0.57
N LYS A 50 -1.39 -17.74 0.89
CA LYS A 50 -2.43 -18.23 -0.03
C LYS A 50 -3.40 -17.10 -0.38
N PHE A 51 -3.86 -16.33 0.61
CA PHE A 51 -4.78 -15.21 0.43
C PHE A 51 -4.22 -14.18 -0.55
N TRP A 52 -3.04 -13.63 -0.28
CA TRP A 52 -2.45 -12.56 -1.10
C TRP A 52 -2.06 -13.02 -2.50
N ARG A 53 -1.61 -14.29 -2.68
CA ARG A 53 -1.42 -14.88 -4.02
C ARG A 53 -2.74 -14.98 -4.78
N THR A 54 -3.81 -15.42 -4.11
CA THR A 54 -5.13 -15.56 -4.74
C THR A 54 -5.69 -14.22 -5.20
N LEU A 55 -5.41 -13.13 -4.46
CA LEU A 55 -5.78 -11.79 -4.90
C LEU A 55 -4.97 -11.31 -6.12
N GLY A 56 -3.80 -11.90 -6.39
CA GLY A 56 -2.97 -11.58 -7.55
C GLY A 56 -1.61 -10.97 -7.21
N GLY A 57 -1.20 -11.00 -5.94
CA GLY A 57 0.13 -10.54 -5.51
C GLY A 57 1.23 -11.51 -5.95
N GLU A 58 2.32 -10.97 -6.49
CA GLU A 58 3.54 -11.72 -6.79
C GLU A 58 4.35 -11.88 -5.50
N LEU A 59 4.51 -13.14 -5.05
CA LEU A 59 5.29 -13.45 -3.84
C LEU A 59 6.79 -13.38 -4.11
N LYS A 60 7.49 -12.69 -3.22
CA LYS A 60 8.94 -12.74 -3.06
C LYS A 60 9.29 -13.01 -1.60
N ASP A 61 10.20 -13.94 -1.35
CA ASP A 61 10.76 -14.13 -0.02
C ASP A 61 11.66 -12.94 0.35
N PHE A 62 11.48 -12.42 1.57
CA PHE A 62 12.20 -11.25 2.05
C PHE A 62 12.63 -11.46 3.52
N GLY A 63 13.72 -12.19 3.70
CA GLY A 63 14.19 -12.60 5.02
C GLY A 63 13.13 -13.39 5.78
N PRO A 64 12.73 -12.98 6.99
CA PRO A 64 11.68 -13.67 7.76
C PRO A 64 10.26 -13.29 7.31
N PHE A 65 10.11 -12.44 6.29
CA PHE A 65 8.84 -11.91 5.82
C PHE A 65 8.44 -12.51 4.48
N ALA A 66 7.15 -12.54 4.19
CA ALA A 66 6.63 -12.78 2.85
C ALA A 66 6.22 -11.44 2.23
N MET A 67 6.88 -11.05 1.15
CA MET A 67 6.57 -9.81 0.42
C MET A 67 5.69 -10.14 -0.78
N PHE A 68 4.59 -9.42 -0.92
CA PHE A 68 3.72 -9.47 -2.10
C PHE A 68 3.82 -8.16 -2.86
N LYS A 69 4.16 -8.27 -4.14
CA LYS A 69 4.28 -7.13 -5.06
C LYS A 69 2.97 -6.94 -5.80
N PHE A 70 2.49 -5.69 -5.80
CA PHE A 70 1.36 -5.22 -6.60
C PHE A 70 1.75 -3.95 -7.34
N PRO A 71 1.22 -3.67 -8.51
CA PRO A 71 1.33 -2.35 -9.09
C PRO A 71 0.90 -1.27 -8.08
N GLY A 72 1.77 -0.32 -7.79
CA GLY A 72 1.53 0.79 -6.86
C GLY A 72 1.95 0.55 -5.42
N GLY A 73 2.19 -0.68 -4.95
CA GLY A 73 2.56 -0.91 -3.55
C GLY A 73 2.90 -2.35 -3.21
N LEU A 74 3.44 -2.54 -2.02
CA LEU A 74 3.82 -3.84 -1.51
C LEU A 74 3.02 -4.17 -0.26
N VAL A 75 2.81 -5.47 -0.02
CA VAL A 75 2.25 -6.01 1.23
C VAL A 75 3.26 -6.98 1.82
N LEU A 76 3.69 -6.72 3.05
CA LEU A 76 4.59 -7.60 3.79
C LEU A 76 3.83 -8.33 4.90
N LEU A 77 4.06 -9.62 5.04
CA LEU A 77 3.52 -10.45 6.12
C LEU A 77 4.61 -10.81 7.10
N LYS A 78 4.31 -10.66 8.39
CA LYS A 78 5.10 -11.12 9.52
C LYS A 78 4.31 -12.18 10.28
N GLN A 79 4.94 -13.31 10.58
CA GLN A 79 4.38 -14.32 11.47
C GLN A 79 4.32 -13.75 12.89
N ALA A 80 3.14 -13.34 13.33
CA ALA A 80 2.86 -12.89 14.69
C ALA A 80 1.34 -12.88 14.92
N ASP A 81 0.91 -13.18 16.13
CA ASP A 81 -0.49 -13.05 16.50
C ASP A 81 -0.88 -11.56 16.58
N PRO A 82 -1.85 -11.08 15.79
CA PRO A 82 -2.31 -9.71 15.88
C PRO A 82 -2.95 -9.43 17.24
N THR A 83 -2.64 -8.29 17.86
CA THR A 83 -3.28 -7.85 19.12
C THR A 83 -4.74 -7.43 18.94
N GLY A 84 -5.21 -7.36 17.68
CA GLY A 84 -6.58 -7.06 17.32
C GLY A 84 -6.76 -6.72 15.84
N PRO A 85 -8.00 -6.50 15.38
CA PRO A 85 -8.31 -6.21 13.99
C PRO A 85 -7.77 -4.84 13.55
N ALA A 86 -7.60 -4.64 12.25
CA ALA A 86 -7.32 -3.34 11.66
C ALA A 86 -8.46 -2.35 11.93
N ALA A 87 -9.70 -2.81 11.84
CA ALA A 87 -10.87 -2.00 12.25
C ALA A 87 -10.77 -1.55 13.72
N GLY A 88 -11.03 -0.25 13.96
CA GLY A 88 -10.86 0.38 15.27
C GLY A 88 -9.44 0.87 15.57
N SER A 89 -8.47 0.64 14.69
CA SER A 89 -7.17 1.32 14.73
C SER A 89 -7.14 2.51 13.78
N MET A 90 -6.05 3.29 13.86
CA MET A 90 -5.85 4.46 12.99
C MET A 90 -5.87 4.09 11.51
N VAL A 91 -5.30 2.96 11.11
CA VAL A 91 -5.40 2.43 9.74
C VAL A 91 -6.48 1.36 9.73
N ASN A 92 -7.67 1.73 9.25
CA ASN A 92 -8.84 0.84 9.26
C ASN A 92 -8.75 -0.28 8.22
N HIS A 93 -8.29 0.06 7.02
CA HIS A 93 -8.09 -0.89 5.93
C HIS A 93 -7.17 -0.33 4.85
N VAL A 94 -6.77 -1.20 3.96
CA VAL A 94 -6.11 -0.86 2.70
C VAL A 94 -7.01 -1.22 1.53
N ALA A 95 -6.79 -0.59 0.38
CA ALA A 95 -7.62 -0.80 -0.78
C ALA A 95 -6.84 -1.05 -2.06
N PHE A 96 -7.48 -1.81 -2.92
CA PHE A 96 -7.00 -2.13 -4.26
C PHE A 96 -8.06 -1.80 -5.30
N GLN A 97 -7.63 -1.67 -6.53
CA GLN A 97 -8.48 -1.46 -7.69
C GLN A 97 -8.39 -2.64 -8.64
N VAL A 98 -9.50 -2.99 -9.25
CA VAL A 98 -9.62 -4.01 -10.29
C VAL A 98 -10.39 -3.45 -11.48
N PRO A 99 -10.14 -3.92 -12.71
CA PRO A 99 -10.89 -3.45 -13.88
C PRO A 99 -12.35 -3.92 -13.90
N ASN A 100 -12.65 -5.06 -13.24
CA ASN A 100 -14.00 -5.64 -13.16
C ASN A 100 -14.16 -6.36 -11.82
N LEU A 101 -14.97 -5.80 -10.93
CA LEU A 101 -15.19 -6.32 -9.58
C LEU A 101 -15.92 -7.67 -9.59
N ALA A 102 -16.96 -7.81 -10.38
CA ALA A 102 -17.75 -9.04 -10.42
C ALA A 102 -16.89 -10.24 -10.84
N ALA A 103 -16.11 -10.08 -11.92
CA ALA A 103 -15.21 -11.12 -12.39
C ALA A 103 -14.07 -11.42 -11.39
N ALA A 104 -13.58 -10.42 -10.65
CA ALA A 104 -12.58 -10.61 -9.60
C ALA A 104 -13.18 -11.41 -8.43
N LEU A 105 -14.35 -11.03 -7.94
CA LEU A 105 -15.03 -11.70 -6.84
C LEU A 105 -15.38 -13.16 -7.21
N GLU A 106 -15.86 -13.42 -8.42
CA GLU A 106 -16.16 -14.78 -8.90
C GLU A 106 -14.92 -15.70 -8.78
N ARG A 107 -13.77 -15.24 -9.29
CA ARG A 107 -12.51 -16.00 -9.19
C ARG A 107 -12.08 -16.23 -7.74
N TRP A 108 -12.19 -15.21 -6.90
CA TRP A 108 -11.78 -15.29 -5.51
C TRP A 108 -12.72 -16.15 -4.66
N HIS A 109 -14.04 -16.10 -4.90
CA HIS A 109 -15.01 -16.99 -4.26
C HIS A 109 -14.77 -18.46 -4.64
N ALA A 110 -14.49 -18.73 -5.92
CA ALA A 110 -14.11 -20.09 -6.36
C ALA A 110 -12.86 -20.61 -5.67
N ALA A 111 -11.95 -19.73 -5.24
CA ALA A 111 -10.76 -20.06 -4.45
C ALA A 111 -10.98 -20.04 -2.93
N GLY A 112 -12.21 -19.81 -2.46
CA GLY A 112 -12.61 -19.81 -1.06
C GLY A 112 -12.40 -18.50 -0.30
N ILE A 113 -12.09 -17.39 -0.99
CA ILE A 113 -12.04 -16.05 -0.38
C ILE A 113 -13.46 -15.59 -0.05
N LYS A 114 -13.67 -15.10 1.16
CA LYS A 114 -14.94 -14.49 1.57
C LYS A 114 -14.96 -13.01 1.24
N SER A 115 -16.13 -12.47 0.95
CA SER A 115 -16.31 -11.03 0.76
C SER A 115 -17.61 -10.54 1.37
N GLU A 116 -17.66 -9.23 1.61
CA GLU A 116 -18.83 -8.46 2.05
C GLU A 116 -19.10 -7.34 1.02
N PRO A 117 -20.36 -6.94 0.82
CA PRO A 117 -20.68 -5.79 0.00
C PRO A 117 -20.01 -4.52 0.52
N GLY A 118 -19.53 -3.67 -0.38
CA GLY A 118 -19.09 -2.32 -0.06
C GLY A 118 -20.26 -1.33 0.00
N PRO A 119 -19.97 -0.04 0.20
CA PRO A 119 -21.00 1.01 0.31
C PRO A 119 -21.75 1.29 -1.00
N ASN A 120 -21.29 0.76 -2.12
CA ASN A 120 -21.95 0.86 -3.43
C ASN A 120 -21.61 -0.38 -4.30
N PRO A 121 -22.34 -0.60 -5.43
CA PRO A 121 -22.16 -1.80 -6.27
C PRO A 121 -20.77 -1.98 -6.91
N LEU A 122 -19.95 -0.91 -6.96
CA LEU A 122 -18.58 -0.95 -7.52
C LEU A 122 -17.52 -1.19 -6.45
N GLN A 123 -17.93 -1.53 -5.21
CA GLN A 123 -17.04 -1.76 -4.08
C GLN A 123 -17.43 -3.03 -3.32
N ALA A 124 -16.42 -3.75 -2.83
CA ALA A 124 -16.57 -4.88 -1.93
C ALA A 124 -15.40 -4.91 -0.93
N TYR A 125 -15.57 -5.65 0.16
CA TYR A 125 -14.47 -5.98 1.06
C TYR A 125 -14.19 -7.47 0.96
N VAL A 126 -12.94 -7.85 0.67
CA VAL A 126 -12.48 -9.24 0.83
C VAL A 126 -11.89 -9.41 2.22
N ILE A 127 -12.16 -10.56 2.83
CA ILE A 127 -11.84 -10.82 4.23
C ILE A 127 -10.61 -11.72 4.31
N ALA A 128 -9.59 -11.30 5.05
CA ALA A 128 -8.41 -12.11 5.33
C ALA A 128 -8.78 -13.38 6.13
N PRO A 129 -7.97 -14.45 6.07
CA PRO A 129 -8.33 -15.74 6.67
C PRO A 129 -8.64 -15.71 8.15
N ASP A 130 -8.00 -14.83 8.91
CA ASP A 130 -8.19 -14.63 10.34
C ASP A 130 -9.42 -13.76 10.69
N GLY A 131 -10.05 -13.14 9.69
CA GLY A 131 -11.17 -12.21 9.88
C GLY A 131 -10.78 -10.85 10.47
N LEU A 132 -9.50 -10.57 10.69
CA LEU A 132 -9.03 -9.36 11.38
C LEU A 132 -8.71 -8.21 10.41
N LEU A 133 -8.61 -8.52 9.12
CA LEU A 133 -8.38 -7.54 8.04
C LEU A 133 -9.47 -7.62 7.00
N ARG A 134 -10.04 -6.46 6.65
CA ARG A 134 -10.85 -6.27 5.45
C ARG A 134 -10.03 -5.48 4.44
N VAL A 135 -9.98 -5.96 3.22
CA VAL A 135 -9.31 -5.28 2.10
C VAL A 135 -10.40 -4.73 1.17
N GLU A 136 -10.46 -3.42 1.01
CA GLU A 136 -11.40 -2.79 0.08
C GLU A 136 -10.98 -3.07 -1.36
N ILE A 137 -11.93 -3.45 -2.19
CA ILE A 137 -11.75 -3.62 -3.63
C ILE A 137 -12.72 -2.69 -4.34
N SER A 138 -12.20 -1.81 -5.19
CA SER A 138 -12.99 -0.88 -5.99
C SER A 138 -12.84 -1.18 -7.47
N GLU A 139 -13.96 -1.16 -8.22
CA GLU A 139 -13.93 -1.28 -9.68
C GLU A 139 -13.52 0.04 -10.31
N ILE A 140 -12.47 -0.01 -11.12
CA ILE A 140 -11.99 1.09 -11.96
C ILE A 140 -11.64 0.52 -13.34
N PRO A 141 -12.52 0.65 -14.33
CA PRO A 141 -12.34 0.03 -15.66
C PRO A 141 -11.07 0.46 -16.40
N SER A 142 -10.51 1.62 -16.07
CA SER A 142 -9.25 2.12 -16.66
C SER A 142 -7.97 1.50 -16.09
N VAL A 143 -8.07 0.73 -15.01
CA VAL A 143 -6.92 -0.01 -14.47
C VAL A 143 -6.57 -1.14 -15.43
N THR A 144 -5.32 -1.15 -15.91
CA THR A 144 -4.83 -2.14 -16.89
C THR A 144 -4.29 -3.40 -16.24
N ALA A 145 -3.88 -3.32 -14.98
CA ALA A 145 -3.44 -4.48 -14.20
C ALA A 145 -4.65 -5.28 -13.69
N PRO A 146 -4.53 -6.60 -13.49
CA PRO A 146 -5.59 -7.42 -12.90
C PRO A 146 -6.03 -6.94 -11.52
N ILE A 147 -5.11 -6.35 -10.76
CA ILE A 147 -5.28 -5.70 -9.46
C ILE A 147 -4.14 -4.71 -9.25
N ALA A 148 -4.41 -3.55 -8.62
CA ALA A 148 -3.40 -2.55 -8.27
C ALA A 148 -3.66 -2.00 -6.87
N PHE A 149 -2.61 -1.72 -6.10
CA PHE A 149 -2.72 -1.01 -4.82
C PHE A 149 -3.22 0.40 -5.05
N HIS A 150 -4.07 0.93 -4.16
CA HIS A 150 -4.68 2.23 -4.37
C HIS A 150 -4.55 3.15 -3.15
N HIS A 151 -5.05 2.75 -1.97
CA HIS A 151 -5.06 3.67 -0.84
C HIS A 151 -4.92 2.99 0.53
N VAL A 152 -4.53 3.82 1.48
CA VAL A 152 -4.60 3.55 2.91
C VAL A 152 -5.73 4.39 3.50
N HIS A 153 -6.67 3.77 4.21
CA HIS A 153 -7.81 4.46 4.79
C HIS A 153 -7.65 4.62 6.30
N PHE A 154 -7.47 5.87 6.73
CA PHE A 154 -7.37 6.25 8.12
C PHE A 154 -8.76 6.58 8.68
N PHE A 155 -9.03 6.09 9.88
CA PHE A 155 -10.21 6.46 10.67
C PHE A 155 -9.75 7.26 11.87
N VAL A 156 -10.03 8.58 11.84
CA VAL A 156 -9.51 9.54 12.81
C VAL A 156 -10.52 9.72 13.93
N GLY A 157 -10.17 9.25 15.11
CA GLY A 157 -10.98 9.44 16.33
C GLY A 157 -10.80 10.83 16.93
N GLU A 158 -11.81 11.32 17.64
CA GLU A 158 -11.75 12.61 18.36
C GLU A 158 -10.85 12.56 19.61
N ASN A 159 -10.37 11.37 19.98
CA ASN A 159 -9.42 11.18 21.09
C ASN A 159 -7.96 11.52 20.73
N GLY A 160 -7.66 11.78 19.44
CA GLY A 160 -6.34 12.16 18.96
C GLY A 160 -6.13 13.67 18.85
N PRO A 161 -4.94 14.12 18.39
CA PRO A 161 -4.64 15.52 18.11
C PRO A 161 -5.67 16.15 17.18
N GLY A 162 -6.01 17.42 17.47
CA GLY A 162 -7.02 18.17 16.72
C GLY A 162 -8.47 17.88 17.13
N GLY A 163 -8.74 16.84 17.93
CA GLY A 163 -10.10 16.51 18.37
C GLY A 163 -11.09 16.46 17.21
N ALA A 164 -12.13 17.29 17.21
CA ALA A 164 -13.10 17.37 16.12
C ALA A 164 -12.49 17.81 14.76
N ASN A 165 -11.35 18.47 14.76
CA ASN A 165 -10.58 18.87 13.56
C ASN A 165 -9.47 17.88 13.18
N GLY A 166 -9.43 16.71 13.80
CA GLY A 166 -8.33 15.75 13.66
C GLY A 166 -8.03 15.35 12.22
N ILE A 167 -9.03 15.28 11.35
CA ILE A 167 -8.85 14.99 9.91
C ILE A 167 -8.01 16.08 9.23
N ALA A 168 -8.36 17.36 9.42
CA ALA A 168 -7.63 18.47 8.81
C ALA A 168 -6.20 18.58 9.34
N GLU A 169 -6.02 18.34 10.64
CA GLU A 169 -4.70 18.31 11.27
C GLU A 169 -3.85 17.15 10.72
N MET A 170 -4.40 15.95 10.61
CA MET A 170 -3.71 14.79 10.05
C MET A 170 -3.34 15.02 8.58
N GLN A 171 -4.26 15.48 7.74
CA GLN A 171 -4.01 15.83 6.35
C GLN A 171 -2.85 16.83 6.23
N SER A 172 -2.89 17.90 7.02
CA SER A 172 -1.84 18.93 7.05
C SER A 172 -0.50 18.38 7.52
N TRP A 173 -0.51 17.48 8.50
CA TRP A 173 0.70 16.86 9.03
C TRP A 173 1.38 15.96 7.97
N TYR A 174 0.61 15.09 7.30
CA TYR A 174 1.13 14.24 6.22
C TYR A 174 1.64 15.08 5.04
N ALA A 175 0.99 16.19 4.73
CA ALA A 175 1.46 17.13 3.72
C ALA A 175 2.82 17.77 4.08
N ARG A 176 2.98 18.25 5.31
CA ARG A 176 4.24 18.87 5.77
C ARG A 176 5.38 17.84 5.92
N THR A 177 5.05 16.65 6.41
CA THR A 177 6.06 15.61 6.71
C THR A 177 6.54 14.90 5.46
N PHE A 178 5.63 14.45 4.62
CA PHE A 178 5.90 13.58 3.48
C PHE A 178 5.73 14.25 2.11
N GLY A 179 5.37 15.53 2.08
CA GLY A 179 5.06 16.21 0.82
C GLY A 179 3.79 15.64 0.15
N ALA A 180 2.90 15.04 0.93
CA ALA A 180 1.63 14.56 0.42
C ALA A 180 0.79 15.74 -0.09
N LYS A 181 0.14 15.60 -1.25
CA LYS A 181 -0.68 16.67 -1.86
C LYS A 181 -2.10 16.59 -1.32
N PRO A 182 -2.54 17.58 -0.50
CA PRO A 182 -3.90 17.60 0.03
C PRO A 182 -4.95 17.69 -1.08
N GLY A 183 -6.05 16.97 -0.90
CA GLY A 183 -7.13 16.89 -1.86
C GLY A 183 -8.37 16.21 -1.29
N LYS A 184 -9.19 15.68 -2.17
CA LYS A 184 -10.38 14.89 -1.86
C LYS A 184 -10.35 13.58 -2.66
N ARG A 185 -10.84 12.51 -2.06
CA ARG A 185 -11.23 11.27 -2.74
C ARG A 185 -12.73 11.06 -2.54
N MET A 186 -13.50 11.24 -3.60
CA MET A 186 -14.97 11.34 -3.50
C MET A 186 -15.34 12.47 -2.51
N HIS A 187 -16.01 12.15 -1.40
CA HIS A 187 -16.39 13.10 -0.34
C HIS A 187 -15.42 13.11 0.84
N PHE A 188 -14.41 12.22 0.86
CA PHE A 188 -13.43 12.15 1.93
C PHE A 188 -12.30 13.15 1.75
N ASP A 189 -11.77 13.67 2.84
CA ASP A 189 -10.48 14.34 2.83
C ASP A 189 -9.39 13.33 2.50
N ALA A 190 -8.42 13.75 1.71
CA ALA A 190 -7.35 12.87 1.26
C ALA A 190 -6.05 13.63 1.03
N ALA A 191 -4.94 12.92 0.99
CA ALA A 191 -3.65 13.44 0.56
C ALA A 191 -2.94 12.41 -0.32
N ASP A 192 -2.43 12.83 -1.47
CA ASP A 192 -1.76 11.93 -2.41
C ASP A 192 -0.26 11.92 -2.19
N VAL A 193 0.29 10.72 -2.04
CA VAL A 193 1.72 10.45 -2.21
C VAL A 193 1.91 9.59 -3.45
N PRO A 194 3.06 9.64 -4.14
CA PRO A 194 3.32 8.72 -5.24
C PRO A 194 3.09 7.27 -4.80
N GLY A 195 2.25 6.54 -5.52
CA GLY A 195 1.89 5.14 -5.25
C GLY A 195 0.68 4.94 -4.34
N ALA A 196 0.18 5.96 -3.62
CA ALA A 196 -1.01 5.80 -2.78
C ALA A 196 -1.78 7.10 -2.55
N ASN A 197 -3.10 6.95 -2.38
CA ASN A 197 -3.94 7.96 -1.76
C ASN A 197 -4.03 7.66 -0.26
N LEU A 198 -3.85 8.67 0.59
CA LEU A 198 -4.10 8.61 2.03
C LEU A 198 -5.50 9.20 2.26
N THR A 199 -6.49 8.34 2.51
CA THR A 199 -7.89 8.76 2.71
C THR A 199 -8.17 8.89 4.20
N PHE A 200 -8.86 9.95 4.61
CA PHE A 200 -9.18 10.24 6.01
C PHE A 200 -10.68 10.30 6.22
N SER A 201 -11.17 9.53 7.18
CA SER A 201 -12.57 9.50 7.62
C SER A 201 -12.67 9.71 9.12
N LYS A 202 -13.77 10.28 9.57
CA LYS A 202 -14.08 10.36 11.00
C LYS A 202 -14.40 8.97 11.52
N SER A 203 -13.76 8.57 12.62
CA SER A 203 -14.13 7.37 13.35
C SER A 203 -15.36 7.64 14.21
N PRO A 204 -16.34 6.73 14.25
CA PRO A 204 -17.50 6.85 15.16
C PRO A 204 -17.14 6.61 16.63
N THR A 205 -15.98 6.01 16.88
CA THR A 205 -15.48 5.66 18.22
C THR A 205 -14.02 6.06 18.38
N PRO A 206 -13.49 6.18 19.59
CA PRO A 206 -12.06 6.33 19.83
C PRO A 206 -11.25 5.26 19.09
N THR A 207 -10.11 5.66 18.52
CA THR A 207 -9.20 4.77 17.81
C THR A 207 -7.97 4.45 18.64
N VAL A 208 -7.33 3.33 18.33
CA VAL A 208 -6.05 2.93 18.94
C VAL A 208 -4.93 2.95 17.90
N GLY A 209 -3.68 2.95 18.37
CA GLY A 209 -2.51 2.87 17.49
C GLY A 209 -2.47 1.56 16.70
N THR A 210 -1.65 1.52 15.65
CA THR A 210 -1.57 0.35 14.74
C THR A 210 -0.61 -0.73 15.22
N ASN A 211 0.38 -0.38 16.07
CA ASN A 211 1.45 -1.29 16.48
C ASN A 211 0.93 -2.63 17.02
N GLY A 212 1.38 -3.73 16.41
CA GLY A 212 1.01 -5.10 16.79
C GLY A 212 -0.39 -5.55 16.33
N ARG A 213 -1.17 -4.71 15.63
CA ARG A 213 -2.49 -5.09 15.11
C ARG A 213 -2.37 -5.79 13.76
N SER A 214 -3.49 -6.20 13.18
CA SER A 214 -3.51 -6.87 11.87
C SER A 214 -2.84 -6.02 10.78
N ILE A 215 -3.06 -4.70 10.74
CA ILE A 215 -2.15 -3.74 10.07
C ILE A 215 -1.24 -3.19 11.16
N ASP A 216 0.02 -3.68 11.19
CA ASP A 216 1.01 -3.24 12.20
C ASP A 216 1.52 -1.84 11.90
N HIS A 217 1.90 -1.59 10.65
CA HIS A 217 2.40 -0.29 10.21
C HIS A 217 2.24 -0.09 8.70
N ILE A 218 2.41 1.14 8.28
CA ILE A 218 2.60 1.53 6.89
C ILE A 218 4.04 2.00 6.68
N SER A 219 4.54 1.88 5.46
CA SER A 219 5.91 2.32 5.13
C SER A 219 5.92 3.34 4.01
N PHE A 220 6.86 4.28 4.11
CA PHE A 220 7.23 5.17 3.03
C PHE A 220 8.66 4.87 2.59
N GLU A 221 8.85 4.70 1.29
CA GLU A 221 10.17 4.62 0.66
C GLU A 221 10.74 6.03 0.51
N VAL A 222 11.94 6.25 1.02
CA VAL A 222 12.60 7.55 1.10
C VAL A 222 13.92 7.53 0.32
N ALA A 223 14.18 8.55 -0.47
CA ALA A 223 15.36 8.61 -1.34
C ALA A 223 16.68 8.79 -0.54
N ASP A 224 16.64 9.55 0.58
CA ASP A 224 17.77 9.78 1.48
C ASP A 224 17.27 9.64 2.93
N LEU A 225 17.30 8.41 3.43
CA LEU A 225 16.76 8.09 4.76
C LEU A 225 17.54 8.77 5.90
N PRO A 226 18.89 8.83 5.89
CA PRO A 226 19.63 9.56 6.92
C PRO A 226 19.26 11.05 7.02
N ALA A 227 19.11 11.72 5.86
CA ALA A 227 18.71 13.14 5.85
C ALA A 227 17.27 13.31 6.32
N PHE A 228 16.38 12.39 5.93
CA PHE A 228 14.98 12.43 6.34
C PHE A 228 14.81 12.20 7.86
N CYS A 229 15.55 11.26 8.44
CA CYS A 229 15.58 11.05 9.90
C CYS A 229 16.03 12.32 10.64
N ARG A 230 17.12 12.96 10.22
CA ARG A 230 17.56 14.25 10.81
C ARG A 230 16.50 15.34 10.71
N LYS A 231 15.77 15.43 9.57
CA LYS A 231 14.67 16.38 9.40
C LYS A 231 13.52 16.13 10.38
N LEU A 232 13.15 14.85 10.58
CA LEU A 232 12.12 14.47 11.55
C LEU A 232 12.53 14.83 12.99
N GLU A 233 13.72 14.47 13.39
CA GLU A 233 14.25 14.79 14.74
C GLU A 233 14.33 16.31 14.97
N ALA A 234 14.77 17.08 13.97
CA ALA A 234 14.80 18.53 14.03
C ALA A 234 13.39 19.17 14.15
N SER A 235 12.35 18.48 13.67
CA SER A 235 10.93 18.87 13.83
C SER A 235 10.33 18.46 15.18
N GLY A 236 11.12 17.80 16.06
CA GLY A 236 10.66 17.30 17.34
C GLY A 236 10.05 15.89 17.30
N THR A 237 10.08 15.21 16.17
CA THR A 237 9.61 13.82 16.06
C THR A 237 10.67 12.88 16.62
N LYS A 238 10.28 12.06 17.60
CA LYS A 238 11.17 11.03 18.16
C LYS A 238 11.09 9.78 17.28
N LEU A 239 12.26 9.22 16.92
CA LEU A 239 12.33 7.91 16.29
C LEU A 239 12.19 6.81 17.35
N ASP A 240 11.30 5.85 17.10
CA ASP A 240 11.12 4.65 17.93
C ASP A 240 12.26 3.66 17.68
N VAL A 241 12.70 3.57 16.41
CA VAL A 241 13.92 2.87 15.99
C VAL A 241 14.71 3.85 15.11
N PRO A 242 15.97 4.18 15.49
CA PRO A 242 16.80 5.08 14.71
C PRO A 242 17.18 4.46 13.36
N TYR A 243 17.79 5.29 12.49
CA TYR A 243 18.35 4.79 11.23
C TYR A 243 19.16 3.51 11.46
N THR A 244 18.80 2.46 10.74
CA THR A 244 19.40 1.13 10.86
C THR A 244 19.64 0.55 9.47
N GLU A 245 20.83 0.01 9.26
CA GLU A 245 21.20 -0.67 8.02
C GLU A 245 20.90 -2.17 8.11
N ARG A 246 20.35 -2.75 7.04
CA ARG A 246 20.14 -4.18 6.88
C ARG A 246 20.69 -4.63 5.52
N PRO A 247 22.03 -4.70 5.41
CA PRO A 247 22.69 -5.09 4.17
C PRO A 247 22.33 -6.52 3.74
N ASP A 248 21.99 -7.38 4.69
CA ASP A 248 21.49 -8.74 4.44
C ASP A 248 20.14 -8.74 3.70
N LEU A 249 19.32 -7.70 3.85
CA LEU A 249 18.05 -7.51 3.15
C LEU A 249 18.16 -6.50 1.99
N GLY A 250 19.29 -5.82 1.86
CA GLY A 250 19.51 -4.78 0.84
C GLY A 250 18.74 -3.48 1.11
N ILE A 251 18.37 -3.21 2.36
CA ILE A 251 17.60 -2.01 2.75
C ILE A 251 18.19 -1.32 3.97
N ASN A 252 17.80 -0.06 4.15
CA ASN A 252 17.90 0.67 5.41
C ASN A 252 16.51 1.04 5.88
N PHE A 253 16.32 1.17 7.19
CA PHE A 253 15.02 1.53 7.76
C PHE A 253 15.15 2.38 9.02
N ALA A 254 14.06 3.03 9.39
CA ALA A 254 13.81 3.67 10.69
C ALA A 254 12.32 3.57 11.02
N PHE A 255 11.95 3.67 12.30
CA PHE A 255 10.56 3.70 12.72
C PHE A 255 10.27 4.92 13.59
N PHE A 256 9.06 5.40 13.47
CA PHE A 256 8.47 6.35 14.41
C PHE A 256 6.94 6.17 14.44
N THR A 257 6.31 6.78 15.43
CA THR A 257 4.85 6.78 15.56
C THR A 257 4.34 8.20 15.29
N ASP A 258 3.34 8.34 14.42
CA ASP A 258 2.71 9.63 14.15
C ASP A 258 1.91 10.12 15.38
N PRO A 259 1.52 11.39 15.44
CA PRO A 259 0.80 11.94 16.59
C PRO A 259 -0.54 11.25 16.92
N TRP A 260 -1.12 10.49 15.99
CA TRP A 260 -2.38 9.77 16.18
C TRP A 260 -2.20 8.30 16.53
N GLY A 261 -0.97 7.80 16.52
CA GLY A 261 -0.66 6.41 16.88
C GLY A 261 -0.45 5.48 15.69
N THR A 262 -0.32 6.01 14.47
CA THR A 262 0.08 5.19 13.33
C THR A 262 1.57 4.93 13.41
N LYS A 263 1.96 3.66 13.53
CA LYS A 263 3.36 3.26 13.40
C LYS A 263 3.77 3.37 11.93
N ILE A 264 4.86 4.05 11.69
CA ILE A 264 5.39 4.33 10.35
C ILE A 264 6.81 3.81 10.24
N GLU A 265 7.05 3.00 9.22
CA GLU A 265 8.38 2.62 8.79
C GLU A 265 8.84 3.54 7.66
N LEU A 266 10.06 4.00 7.75
CA LEU A 266 10.77 4.65 6.65
C LEU A 266 11.75 3.64 6.08
N THR A 267 11.75 3.44 4.77
CA THR A 267 12.68 2.53 4.10
C THR A 267 13.49 3.25 3.03
N GLN A 268 14.67 2.74 2.77
CA GLN A 268 15.48 3.10 1.61
C GLN A 268 16.03 1.81 1.01
N GLY A 269 15.74 1.57 -0.27
CA GLY A 269 16.24 0.40 -1.00
C GLY A 269 15.16 -0.62 -1.36
N VAL A 270 13.97 -0.58 -0.75
CA VAL A 270 12.86 -1.52 -1.03
C VAL A 270 12.42 -1.43 -2.50
N ARG A 271 12.55 -0.26 -3.12
CA ARG A 271 12.29 -0.05 -4.54
C ARG A 271 13.13 -0.95 -5.47
N ASN A 272 14.31 -1.34 -5.04
CA ASN A 272 15.28 -2.11 -5.82
C ASN A 272 15.07 -3.63 -5.69
N LEU A 273 14.13 -4.04 -4.85
CA LEU A 273 13.80 -5.45 -4.60
C LEU A 273 12.77 -5.92 -5.64
#